data_7d28ba98945d0583e3af097b9a1ec493
#
_entry.id   7d28ba98945d0583e3af097b9a1ec493
#
_cell.length_a   1.000
_cell.length_b   1.000
_cell.length_c   1.000
_cell.angle_alpha   90.00
_cell.angle_beta   90.00
_cell.angle_gamma   90.00
#
_symmetry.space_group_name_H-M   'P 1'
#
loop_
_entity.id
_entity.type
_entity.pdbx_description
1 polymer ?
#
loop_
_entity_poly.entity_id
_entity_poly.type
_entity_poly.pdbx_seq_one_letter_code
_entity_poly.pdbx_strand_id
1 'polypeptide(L)'
;VPEFGNPKDEVKWIWTEPFASVFPGESHAYSGEKLQKMRPPVFCNHCENPPCVRVCPTKATFRRSDGIVMMDYHRCIGCRLCMAACPYGARSMNYRDPRPFTAKINPDFPTRTKGVVEKCNFCEERLAKGTLPACVEACRQKALTFGDADDPRSDIRRLLETRFSLRRRAHLGTGPQ
;
A
#
# COMPACT_ATOMS: atom_id res chain seq x y z
N VAL A 1 15.71 -17.85 7.19
CA VAL A 1 15.49 -17.44 5.78
C VAL A 1 15.07 -18.69 5.06
N PRO A 2 13.91 -18.77 4.44
CA PRO A 2 13.61 -19.91 3.60
C PRO A 2 14.69 -19.99 2.52
N GLU A 3 15.29 -21.13 2.33
CA GLU A 3 16.25 -21.36 1.25
C GLU A 3 15.65 -21.05 -0.13
N PHE A 4 14.36 -20.85 -0.16
CA PHE A 4 13.51 -20.75 -1.33
C PHE A 4 12.64 -19.49 -1.26
N GLY A 5 12.62 -18.71 -2.33
CA GLY A 5 11.82 -17.50 -2.44
C GLY A 5 12.44 -16.26 -1.78
N ASN A 6 11.68 -15.18 -1.76
CA ASN A 6 12.08 -13.96 -1.07
C ASN A 6 11.85 -14.12 0.44
N PRO A 7 12.73 -13.59 1.31
CA PRO A 7 12.48 -13.53 2.72
C PRO A 7 11.13 -12.88 3.03
N LYS A 8 10.45 -13.32 4.08
CA LYS A 8 9.16 -12.74 4.49
C LYS A 8 9.19 -11.23 4.68
N ASP A 9 10.36 -10.69 5.03
CA ASP A 9 10.55 -9.28 5.29
C ASP A 9 10.90 -8.44 4.04
N GLU A 10 11.24 -9.07 2.92
CA GLU A 10 11.60 -8.37 1.69
C GLU A 10 10.39 -7.94 0.86
N VAL A 11 9.29 -8.69 0.90
CA VAL A 11 8.07 -8.41 0.14
C VAL A 11 6.93 -8.11 1.09
N LYS A 12 6.58 -6.82 1.20
CA LYS A 12 5.54 -6.33 2.12
C LYS A 12 4.46 -5.61 1.34
N TRP A 13 3.22 -6.03 1.53
CA TRP A 13 2.06 -5.31 1.04
C TRP A 13 1.33 -4.58 2.17
N ILE A 14 1.30 -5.20 3.36
CA ILE A 14 0.80 -4.62 4.60
C ILE A 14 1.70 -5.09 5.75
N TRP A 15 2.03 -4.19 6.66
CA TRP A 15 2.81 -4.49 7.87
C TRP A 15 2.41 -3.55 9.00
N THR A 16 3.03 -3.62 10.14
CA THR A 16 2.79 -2.69 11.26
C THR A 16 4.06 -1.99 11.66
N GLU A 17 3.96 -0.70 12.02
CA GLU A 17 5.05 0.10 12.57
C GLU A 17 4.63 0.77 13.88
N PRO A 18 5.57 1.14 14.76
CA PRO A 18 5.26 1.98 15.92
C PRO A 18 4.60 3.29 15.48
N PHE A 19 3.64 3.77 16.26
CA PHE A 19 2.91 5.02 15.96
C PHE A 19 3.86 6.19 15.68
N ALA A 20 4.90 6.37 16.49
CA ALA A 20 5.90 7.44 16.32
C ALA A 20 6.66 7.37 15.00
N SER A 21 6.84 6.17 14.42
CA SER A 21 7.48 6.00 13.10
C SER A 21 6.54 6.35 11.97
N VAL A 22 5.25 6.06 12.14
CA VAL A 22 4.22 6.35 11.13
C VAL A 22 3.90 7.83 11.07
N PHE A 23 3.82 8.49 12.25
CA PHE A 23 3.46 9.88 12.42
C PHE A 23 4.56 10.63 13.21
N PRO A 24 5.74 10.86 12.60
CA PRO A 24 6.82 11.60 13.27
C PRO A 24 6.40 13.06 13.50
N GLY A 25 6.60 13.55 14.72
CA GLY A 25 6.18 14.89 15.13
C GLY A 25 4.77 14.98 15.74
N GLU A 26 3.90 14.02 15.47
CA GLU A 26 2.53 13.99 16.02
C GLU A 26 2.47 13.32 17.41
N SER A 27 3.53 12.63 17.80
CA SER A 27 3.61 11.89 19.06
C SER A 27 3.47 12.79 20.31
N HIS A 28 3.81 14.07 20.20
CA HIS A 28 3.67 15.03 21.30
C HIS A 28 2.24 15.57 21.46
N ALA A 29 1.50 15.70 20.36
CA ALA A 29 0.12 16.17 20.38
C ALA A 29 -0.85 15.10 20.90
N TYR A 30 -0.48 13.83 20.75
CA TYR A 30 -1.29 12.66 21.17
C TYR A 30 -0.51 11.79 22.16
N SER A 31 0.01 12.39 23.22
CA SER A 31 0.92 11.77 24.17
C SER A 31 0.29 10.74 25.12
N GLY A 32 -0.91 10.26 24.84
CA GLY A 32 -1.51 9.16 25.59
C GLY A 32 -0.68 7.88 25.46
N GLU A 33 -0.32 7.28 26.60
CA GLU A 33 0.48 6.03 26.66
C GLU A 33 -0.07 4.90 25.75
N LYS A 34 -1.38 4.86 25.58
CA LYS A 34 -2.06 3.90 24.68
C LYS A 34 -1.69 4.11 23.21
N LEU A 35 -1.55 5.36 22.74
CA LEU A 35 -1.19 5.68 21.37
C LEU A 35 0.27 5.34 21.08
N GLN A 36 1.17 5.57 22.03
CA GLN A 36 2.57 5.23 21.87
C GLN A 36 2.79 3.71 21.72
N LYS A 37 1.95 2.91 22.36
CA LYS A 37 1.97 1.45 22.25
C LYS A 37 1.26 0.92 21.00
N MET A 38 0.50 1.77 20.31
CA MET A 38 -0.23 1.37 19.11
C MET A 38 0.73 1.12 17.94
N ARG A 39 0.44 0.10 17.17
CA ARG A 39 1.16 -0.26 15.94
C ARG A 39 0.16 -0.26 14.78
N PRO A 40 -0.11 0.88 14.17
CA PRO A 40 -1.05 0.96 13.06
C PRO A 40 -0.57 0.11 11.87
N PRO A 41 -1.50 -0.48 11.11
CA PRO A 41 -1.18 -1.11 9.85
C PRO A 41 -0.73 -0.05 8.84
N VAL A 42 0.31 -0.35 8.09
CA VAL A 42 0.86 0.50 7.04
C VAL A 42 0.96 -0.29 5.74
N PHE A 43 0.70 0.39 4.63
CA PHE A 43 0.69 -0.16 3.28
C PHE A 43 0.93 0.94 2.26
N CYS A 44 0.78 0.66 0.97
CA CYS A 44 0.84 1.69 -0.05
C CYS A 44 -0.32 2.69 0.14
N ASN A 45 0.00 3.97 0.23
CA ASN A 45 -0.99 5.03 0.43
C ASN A 45 -1.67 5.50 -0.87
N HIS A 46 -1.42 4.87 -2.00
CA HIS A 46 -2.00 5.24 -3.30
C HIS A 46 -2.08 6.76 -3.53
N CYS A 47 -0.98 7.45 -3.25
CA CYS A 47 -0.85 8.90 -3.20
C CYS A 47 -1.55 9.62 -4.36
N GLU A 48 -2.12 10.77 -4.10
CA GLU A 48 -2.68 11.66 -5.11
C GLU A 48 -1.59 12.18 -6.07
N ASN A 49 -0.43 12.56 -5.50
CA ASN A 49 0.76 12.99 -6.24
C ASN A 49 1.89 11.96 -6.09
N PRO A 50 1.80 10.78 -6.75
CA PRO A 50 2.70 9.67 -6.45
C PRO A 50 4.11 9.89 -7.01
N PRO A 51 5.14 10.08 -6.17
CA PRO A 51 6.52 10.26 -6.65
C PRO A 51 7.02 9.03 -7.41
N CYS A 52 6.57 7.86 -7.03
CA CYS A 52 6.92 6.60 -7.66
C CYS A 52 6.44 6.47 -9.12
N VAL A 53 5.37 7.15 -9.49
CA VAL A 53 4.88 7.22 -10.88
C VAL A 53 5.79 8.14 -11.69
N ARG A 54 6.16 9.30 -11.11
CA ARG A 54 7.00 10.30 -11.80
C ARG A 54 8.38 9.78 -12.17
N VAL A 55 8.97 8.94 -11.33
CA VAL A 55 10.33 8.43 -11.56
C VAL A 55 10.41 7.14 -12.38
N CYS A 56 9.28 6.57 -12.79
CA CYS A 56 9.27 5.30 -13.51
C CYS A 56 9.61 5.51 -15.00
N PRO A 57 10.79 5.07 -15.49
CA PRO A 57 11.22 5.33 -16.87
C PRO A 57 10.37 4.59 -17.90
N THR A 58 9.85 3.41 -17.55
CA THR A 58 9.04 2.57 -18.44
C THR A 58 7.53 2.81 -18.28
N LYS A 59 7.12 3.71 -17.36
CA LYS A 59 5.73 3.91 -16.99
C LYS A 59 5.03 2.64 -16.51
N ALA A 60 5.81 1.67 -16.01
CA ALA A 60 5.27 0.46 -15.38
C ALA A 60 4.44 0.78 -14.13
N THR A 61 4.80 1.85 -13.41
CA THR A 61 3.96 2.40 -12.34
C THR A 61 3.13 3.55 -12.89
N PHE A 62 1.83 3.50 -12.69
CA PHE A 62 0.90 4.51 -13.18
C PHE A 62 -0.26 4.72 -12.20
N ARG A 63 -0.94 5.84 -12.30
CA ARG A 63 -2.15 6.15 -11.55
C ARG A 63 -3.35 6.02 -12.49
N ARG A 64 -4.36 5.27 -12.06
CA ARG A 64 -5.65 5.12 -12.76
C ARG A 64 -6.53 6.36 -12.55
N SER A 65 -7.59 6.48 -13.34
CA SER A 65 -8.58 7.55 -13.20
C SER A 65 -9.33 7.52 -11.86
N ASP A 66 -9.48 6.32 -11.26
CA ASP A 66 -10.07 6.12 -9.94
C ASP A 66 -9.10 6.39 -8.77
N GLY A 67 -7.91 6.92 -9.03
CA GLY A 67 -6.93 7.25 -8.00
C GLY A 67 -5.98 6.11 -7.64
N ILE A 68 -6.29 4.87 -7.98
CA ILE A 68 -5.45 3.71 -7.61
C ILE A 68 -4.11 3.76 -8.35
N VAL A 69 -3.02 3.67 -7.61
CA VAL A 69 -1.67 3.56 -8.19
C VAL A 69 -1.35 2.09 -8.45
N MET A 70 -1.13 1.76 -9.71
CA MET A 70 -0.94 0.39 -10.18
C MET A 70 0.49 0.10 -10.61
N MET A 71 0.78 -1.19 -10.84
CA MET A 71 2.00 -1.71 -11.42
C MET A 71 1.69 -2.63 -12.59
N ASP A 72 2.29 -2.37 -13.74
CA ASP A 72 2.39 -3.31 -14.84
C ASP A 72 3.72 -4.08 -14.73
N TYR A 73 3.63 -5.33 -14.34
CA TYR A 73 4.81 -6.16 -14.11
C TYR A 73 5.56 -6.51 -15.39
N HIS A 74 4.90 -6.49 -16.56
CA HIS A 74 5.53 -6.76 -17.85
C HIS A 74 6.41 -5.60 -18.31
N ARG A 75 6.06 -4.37 -17.94
CA ARG A 75 6.85 -3.17 -18.25
C ARG A 75 7.94 -2.90 -17.21
N CYS A 76 7.89 -3.55 -16.05
CA CYS A 76 8.84 -3.30 -14.99
C CYS A 76 10.21 -3.90 -15.32
N ILE A 77 11.25 -3.05 -15.38
CA ILE A 77 12.64 -3.44 -15.59
C ILE A 77 13.45 -3.58 -14.30
N GLY A 78 12.82 -3.47 -13.15
CA GLY A 78 13.46 -3.65 -11.85
C GLY A 78 14.51 -2.58 -11.47
N CYS A 79 14.47 -1.40 -12.07
CA CYS A 79 15.44 -0.32 -11.81
C CYS A 79 15.38 0.24 -10.38
N ARG A 80 14.34 -0.05 -9.60
CA ARG A 80 14.13 0.31 -8.19
C ARG A 80 13.99 1.81 -7.91
N LEU A 81 14.00 2.69 -8.91
CA LEU A 81 13.78 4.13 -8.71
C LEU A 81 12.49 4.43 -7.92
N CYS A 82 11.43 3.68 -8.19
CA CYS A 82 10.17 3.83 -7.46
C CYS A 82 10.25 3.41 -5.98
N MET A 83 11.19 2.51 -5.62
CA MET A 83 11.45 2.15 -4.22
C MET A 83 12.18 3.29 -3.52
N ALA A 84 13.21 3.86 -4.14
CA ALA A 84 13.96 5.00 -3.61
C ALA A 84 13.08 6.26 -3.47
N ALA A 85 12.17 6.49 -4.41
CA ALA A 85 11.28 7.65 -4.39
C ALA A 85 10.08 7.52 -3.43
N CYS A 86 9.77 6.30 -2.95
CA CYS A 86 8.63 6.10 -2.05
C CYS A 86 8.97 6.50 -0.61
N PRO A 87 8.43 7.60 -0.07
CA PRO A 87 8.76 8.02 1.29
C PRO A 87 8.16 7.10 2.37
N TYR A 88 7.30 6.18 1.96
CA TYR A 88 6.58 5.26 2.86
C TYR A 88 7.19 3.86 2.90
N GLY A 89 8.19 3.56 2.07
CA GLY A 89 8.79 2.22 1.99
C GLY A 89 7.82 1.13 1.49
N ALA A 90 6.74 1.52 0.80
CA ALA A 90 5.65 0.63 0.44
C ALA A 90 5.88 -0.11 -0.90
N ARG A 91 7.14 -0.37 -1.23
CA ARG A 91 7.52 -1.09 -2.45
C ARG A 91 8.59 -2.11 -2.15
N SER A 92 8.40 -3.31 -2.67
CA SER A 92 9.29 -4.45 -2.47
C SER A 92 9.78 -5.00 -3.80
N MET A 93 11.01 -5.49 -3.82
CA MET A 93 11.63 -6.07 -5.01
C MET A 93 11.59 -7.60 -4.93
N ASN A 94 11.21 -8.25 -6.02
CA ASN A 94 11.34 -9.69 -6.15
C ASN A 94 12.76 -10.05 -6.62
N TYR A 95 13.66 -10.26 -5.67
CA TYR A 95 15.03 -10.69 -5.95
C TYR A 95 15.10 -12.14 -6.45
N ARG A 96 14.11 -12.95 -6.08
CA ARG A 96 13.94 -14.34 -6.51
C ARG A 96 12.60 -14.52 -7.21
N ASP A 97 12.46 -15.58 -8.00
CA ASP A 97 11.17 -15.91 -8.62
C ASP A 97 10.18 -16.37 -7.54
N PRO A 98 9.07 -15.66 -7.33
CA PRO A 98 8.10 -16.03 -6.31
C PRO A 98 7.20 -17.21 -6.70
N ARG A 99 7.08 -17.52 -8.00
CA ARG A 99 6.13 -18.52 -8.52
C ARG A 99 6.30 -19.93 -7.98
N PRO A 100 7.52 -20.47 -7.85
CA PRO A 100 7.72 -21.82 -7.30
C PRO A 100 7.25 -21.97 -5.85
N PHE A 101 7.10 -20.86 -5.12
CA PHE A 101 6.75 -20.85 -3.69
C PHE A 101 5.32 -20.38 -3.43
N THR A 102 4.55 -20.17 -4.49
CA THR A 102 3.14 -19.80 -4.40
C THR A 102 2.29 -21.06 -4.46
N ALA A 103 1.75 -21.50 -3.32
CA ALA A 103 0.97 -22.72 -3.21
C ALA A 103 -0.32 -22.69 -4.07
N LYS A 104 -0.89 -21.49 -4.25
CA LYS A 104 -2.10 -21.31 -5.07
C LYS A 104 -1.97 -20.00 -5.85
N ILE A 105 -1.99 -20.11 -7.16
CA ILE A 105 -1.98 -18.94 -8.06
C ILE A 105 -3.42 -18.44 -8.22
N ASN A 106 -3.61 -17.13 -8.04
CA ASN A 106 -4.87 -16.48 -8.38
C ASN A 106 -4.90 -16.24 -9.91
N PRO A 107 -5.82 -16.85 -10.65
CA PRO A 107 -5.89 -16.69 -12.11
C PRO A 107 -6.26 -15.26 -12.54
N ASP A 108 -6.92 -14.52 -11.68
CA ASP A 108 -7.35 -13.13 -11.96
C ASP A 108 -6.24 -12.11 -11.70
N PHE A 109 -5.11 -12.56 -11.19
CA PHE A 109 -4.02 -11.66 -10.81
C PHE A 109 -2.76 -11.92 -11.65
N PRO A 110 -2.13 -10.88 -12.22
CA PRO A 110 -0.92 -11.04 -13.02
C PRO A 110 0.20 -11.72 -12.25
N THR A 111 0.79 -12.76 -12.82
CA THR A 111 1.91 -13.47 -12.22
C THR A 111 3.13 -12.57 -12.12
N ARG A 112 3.71 -12.47 -10.93
CA ARG A 112 4.95 -11.75 -10.68
C ARG A 112 6.14 -12.62 -11.05
N THR A 113 7.20 -11.99 -11.53
CA THR A 113 8.46 -12.64 -11.89
C THR A 113 9.60 -12.12 -11.05
N LYS A 114 10.75 -12.80 -11.11
CA LYS A 114 12.01 -12.23 -10.62
C LYS A 114 12.29 -10.90 -11.30
N GLY A 115 12.82 -9.94 -10.54
CA GLY A 115 13.27 -8.66 -11.09
C GLY A 115 12.20 -7.57 -11.18
N VAL A 116 10.97 -7.82 -10.71
CA VAL A 116 9.92 -6.79 -10.68
C VAL A 116 9.70 -6.24 -9.28
N VAL A 117 9.29 -4.98 -9.21
CA VAL A 117 8.88 -4.33 -7.96
C VAL A 117 7.39 -4.53 -7.78
N GLU A 118 6.97 -4.86 -6.56
CA GLU A 118 5.57 -4.98 -6.22
C GLU A 118 5.16 -4.12 -5.03
N LYS A 119 3.87 -3.92 -4.86
CA LYS A 119 3.23 -3.18 -3.77
C LYS A 119 1.75 -3.57 -3.67
N CYS A 120 1.05 -3.13 -2.63
CA CYS A 120 -0.40 -3.21 -2.56
C CYS A 120 -1.05 -2.56 -3.80
N ASN A 121 -1.98 -3.27 -4.44
CA ASN A 121 -2.73 -2.83 -5.63
C ASN A 121 -4.20 -2.51 -5.31
N PHE A 122 -4.57 -2.39 -4.04
CA PHE A 122 -5.96 -2.26 -3.55
C PHE A 122 -6.83 -3.49 -3.85
N CYS A 123 -6.24 -4.65 -4.12
CA CYS A 123 -6.98 -5.84 -4.55
C CYS A 123 -7.88 -5.55 -5.75
N GLU A 124 -7.33 -4.92 -6.79
CA GLU A 124 -8.06 -4.46 -7.97
C GLU A 124 -8.93 -5.56 -8.58
N GLU A 125 -8.42 -6.80 -8.61
CA GLU A 125 -9.13 -7.96 -9.10
C GLU A 125 -10.39 -8.30 -8.28
N ARG A 126 -10.40 -7.93 -7.00
CA ARG A 126 -11.57 -8.05 -6.11
C ARG A 126 -12.54 -6.90 -6.32
N LEU A 127 -12.01 -5.67 -6.43
CA LEU A 127 -12.81 -4.49 -6.70
C LEU A 127 -13.56 -4.60 -8.03
N ALA A 128 -12.91 -5.15 -9.06
CA ALA A 128 -13.54 -5.42 -10.35
C ALA A 128 -14.76 -6.38 -10.24
N LYS A 129 -14.80 -7.19 -9.19
CA LYS A 129 -15.92 -8.11 -8.87
C LYS A 129 -16.91 -7.52 -7.85
N GLY A 130 -16.76 -6.23 -7.50
CA GLY A 130 -17.58 -5.58 -6.48
C GLY A 130 -17.36 -6.08 -5.05
N THR A 131 -16.23 -6.75 -4.78
CA THR A 131 -15.90 -7.26 -3.43
C THR A 131 -14.88 -6.37 -2.73
N LEU A 132 -14.90 -6.36 -1.40
CA LEU A 132 -13.98 -5.57 -0.59
C LEU A 132 -12.53 -6.06 -0.73
N PRO A 133 -11.53 -5.17 -0.54
CA PRO A 133 -10.14 -5.59 -0.41
C PRO A 133 -9.96 -6.65 0.67
N ALA A 134 -9.10 -7.64 0.41
CA ALA A 134 -8.93 -8.79 1.30
C ALA A 134 -8.52 -8.41 2.74
N CYS A 135 -7.71 -7.36 2.91
CA CYS A 135 -7.29 -6.88 4.22
C CYS A 135 -8.46 -6.25 5.02
N VAL A 136 -9.39 -5.60 4.33
CA VAL A 136 -10.60 -5.01 4.95
C VAL A 136 -11.53 -6.12 5.39
N GLU A 137 -11.80 -7.09 4.51
CA GLU A 137 -12.66 -8.24 4.80
C GLU A 137 -12.11 -9.12 5.94
N ALA A 138 -10.79 -9.36 5.93
CA ALA A 138 -10.12 -10.16 6.97
C ALA A 138 -10.01 -9.45 8.33
N CYS A 139 -10.24 -8.14 8.40
CA CYS A 139 -10.08 -7.37 9.62
C CYS A 139 -11.24 -7.60 10.60
N ARG A 140 -11.10 -8.56 11.50
CA ARG A 140 -12.10 -8.89 12.52
C ARG A 140 -12.47 -7.69 13.41
N GLN A 141 -11.52 -6.78 13.65
CA GLN A 141 -11.73 -5.58 14.48
C GLN A 141 -12.34 -4.41 13.71
N LYS A 142 -12.61 -4.58 12.40
CA LYS A 142 -13.11 -3.50 11.52
C LYS A 142 -12.27 -2.21 11.62
N ALA A 143 -10.95 -2.36 11.80
CA ALA A 143 -10.02 -1.26 11.92
C ALA A 143 -9.65 -0.65 10.55
N LEU A 144 -10.01 -1.30 9.46
CA LEU A 144 -9.79 -0.84 8.10
C LEU A 144 -11.14 -0.54 7.45
N THR A 145 -11.30 0.67 6.95
CA THR A 145 -12.47 1.09 6.17
C THR A 145 -12.02 1.37 4.75
N PHE A 146 -12.80 0.95 3.79
CA PHE A 146 -12.57 1.17 2.37
C PHE A 146 -13.82 1.78 1.73
N GLY A 147 -13.63 2.68 0.77
CA GLY A 147 -14.69 3.28 0.01
C GLY A 147 -14.17 4.33 -0.96
N ASP A 148 -15.07 4.88 -1.75
CA ASP A 148 -14.79 6.00 -2.62
C ASP A 148 -14.91 7.29 -1.80
N ALA A 149 -13.83 8.06 -1.72
CA ALA A 149 -13.80 9.33 -0.99
C ALA A 149 -14.56 10.46 -1.73
N ASP A 150 -14.80 10.29 -3.02
CA ASP A 150 -15.55 11.24 -3.83
C ASP A 150 -17.07 10.97 -3.82
N ASP A 151 -17.50 9.76 -3.43
CA ASP A 151 -18.93 9.47 -3.23
C ASP A 151 -19.39 10.02 -1.86
N PRO A 152 -20.26 11.05 -1.83
CA PRO A 152 -20.76 11.63 -0.57
C PRO A 152 -21.56 10.66 0.29
N ARG A 153 -22.01 9.52 -0.25
CA ARG A 153 -22.76 8.48 0.47
C ARG A 153 -21.85 7.40 1.05
N SER A 154 -20.56 7.41 0.73
CA SER A 154 -19.63 6.39 1.21
C SER A 154 -19.32 6.54 2.70
N ASP A 155 -19.12 5.42 3.38
CA ASP A 155 -18.74 5.42 4.79
C ASP A 155 -17.40 6.13 5.04
N ILE A 156 -16.44 5.99 4.10
CA ILE A 156 -15.14 6.66 4.23
C ILE A 156 -15.29 8.18 4.15
N ARG A 157 -16.13 8.70 3.27
CA ARG A 157 -16.40 10.13 3.16
C ARG A 157 -16.99 10.67 4.45
N ARG A 158 -18.00 10.01 4.99
CA ARG A 158 -18.62 10.36 6.28
C ARG A 158 -17.61 10.33 7.43
N LEU A 159 -16.72 9.33 7.47
CA LEU A 159 -15.67 9.26 8.49
C LEU A 159 -14.68 10.41 8.40
N LEU A 160 -14.25 10.77 7.19
CA LEU A 160 -13.31 11.87 6.95
C LEU A 160 -13.91 13.24 7.35
N GLU A 161 -15.22 13.42 7.22
CA GLU A 161 -15.93 14.66 7.60
C GLU A 161 -16.22 14.74 9.10
N THR A 162 -16.48 13.60 9.76
CA THR A 162 -16.95 13.59 11.15
C THR A 162 -15.87 13.23 12.17
N ARG A 163 -14.74 12.69 11.72
CA ARG A 163 -13.66 12.25 12.59
C ARG A 163 -12.36 12.97 12.29
N PHE A 164 -11.59 13.21 13.34
CA PHE A 164 -10.23 13.69 13.17
C PHE A 164 -9.40 12.63 12.45
N SER A 165 -8.66 13.04 11.43
CA SER A 165 -7.80 12.16 10.63
C SER A 165 -6.37 12.66 10.58
N LEU A 166 -5.43 11.74 10.63
CA LEU A 166 -4.01 11.99 10.41
C LEU A 166 -3.59 11.44 9.06
N ARG A 167 -2.87 12.26 8.29
CA ARG A 167 -2.24 11.83 7.04
C ARG A 167 -0.76 11.61 7.25
N ARG A 168 -0.29 10.42 6.91
CA ARG A 168 1.11 10.05 7.03
C ARG A 168 1.99 10.99 6.22
N ARG A 169 2.94 11.68 6.87
CA ARG A 169 3.91 12.60 6.23
C ARG A 169 3.26 13.64 5.31
N ALA A 170 2.21 14.27 5.76
CA ALA A 170 1.44 15.26 4.98
C ALA A 170 2.30 16.38 4.41
N HIS A 171 3.38 16.78 5.12
CA HIS A 171 4.32 17.83 4.70
C HIS A 171 5.06 17.54 3.38
N LEU A 172 5.08 16.28 2.92
CA LEU A 172 5.72 15.92 1.65
C LEU A 172 4.87 16.23 0.41
N GLY A 173 3.63 16.66 0.57
CA GLY A 173 2.73 17.02 -0.53
C GLY A 173 2.34 15.86 -1.45
N THR A 174 2.58 14.63 -1.04
CA THR A 174 2.24 13.43 -1.85
C THR A 174 0.76 13.11 -1.83
N GLY A 175 -0.03 13.69 -0.91
CA GLY A 175 -1.45 13.39 -0.74
C GLY A 175 -1.70 11.91 -0.46
N PRO A 176 -1.24 11.35 0.69
CA PRO A 176 -1.52 9.97 1.04
C PRO A 176 -3.03 9.77 1.28
N GLN A 177 -3.58 8.72 0.71
CA GLN A 177 -4.99 8.35 0.80
C GLN A 177 -5.19 7.13 1.69
#